data_7e16d2ea6ea179f2ad5c7acaba6c72cb
#
_entry.id   7e16d2ea6ea179f2ad5c7acaba6c72cb
#
_cell.length_a   1.000
_cell.length_b   1.000
_cell.length_c   1.000
_cell.angle_alpha   90.00
_cell.angle_beta   90.00
_cell.angle_gamma   90.00
#
_symmetry.space_group_name_H-M   'P 1'
#
loop_
_entity.id
_entity.type
_entity.pdbx_description
1 polymer ?
#
loop_
_entity_poly.entity_id
_entity_poly.type
_entity_poly.pdbx_seq_one_letter_code
_entity_poly.pdbx_strand_id
1 'polypeptide(L)'
;MNIDEILNKSRAGDVLSREDLICLLSLRPDCPETYKVFAEANRISKKVSNGKAEVHAQFAVNLAPCNCGCLFCSFARVNGVFSTAKELSHEQAVDYARQFEGEGANAVFMMSTAQFPFERFLEIAMEVRKGLKPETTLIANVGDQSLRNAVKLKEAGFAGVYHALRLREGIDTHLTVESRKKSIFDFKEAGLEVGTCVEPVGLEHTNAELAEMIEFTASFNPSYSGAARRISIPGTKIARRGMISELRMAQIVAVTRLGMPQTVIGNCTHEPCTLGAIAGANLFWAEVGANPRDIEAKTEEGRGETVNNCRSIFQESNWDLWYGPSRYYNRGHKRSEQNAAWSDFSAALQSRR
;
A
#
# COMPACT_ATOMS: atom_id res chain seq x y z
N MET A 1 -16.97 14.35 -21.68
CA MET A 1 -15.60 14.77 -21.29
C MET A 1 -14.63 14.03 -22.21
N ASN A 2 -13.64 14.72 -22.77
CA ASN A 2 -12.70 14.11 -23.72
C ASN A 2 -11.54 13.46 -22.93
N ILE A 3 -11.33 12.16 -23.13
CA ILE A 3 -10.28 11.40 -22.43
C ILE A 3 -8.90 11.93 -22.75
N ASP A 4 -8.62 12.32 -23.99
CA ASP A 4 -7.33 12.85 -24.38
C ASP A 4 -7.00 14.17 -23.65
N GLU A 5 -8.00 15.00 -23.31
CA GLU A 5 -7.83 16.19 -22.47
C GLU A 5 -7.43 15.82 -21.04
N ILE A 6 -8.07 14.80 -20.45
CA ILE A 6 -7.73 14.33 -19.09
C ILE A 6 -6.30 13.77 -19.06
N LEU A 7 -5.94 12.96 -20.05
CA LEU A 7 -4.58 12.41 -20.15
C LEU A 7 -3.54 13.51 -20.35
N ASN A 8 -3.84 14.58 -21.09
CA ASN A 8 -2.96 15.72 -21.25
C ASN A 8 -2.76 16.49 -19.94
N LYS A 9 -3.81 16.70 -19.12
CA LYS A 9 -3.69 17.28 -17.77
C LYS A 9 -2.71 16.45 -16.92
N SER A 10 -2.91 15.13 -16.83
CA SER A 10 -2.04 14.26 -16.06
C SER A 10 -0.59 14.28 -16.58
N ARG A 11 -0.39 14.35 -17.90
CA ARG A 11 0.93 14.46 -18.54
C ARG A 11 1.65 15.75 -18.16
N ALA A 12 0.93 16.86 -18.09
CA ALA A 12 1.43 18.16 -17.64
C ALA A 12 1.78 18.16 -16.13
N GLY A 13 1.21 17.25 -15.36
CA GLY A 13 1.36 17.19 -13.90
C GLY A 13 0.25 17.92 -13.16
N ASP A 14 -0.81 18.29 -13.87
CA ASP A 14 -1.98 18.93 -13.29
C ASP A 14 -2.76 17.93 -12.43
N VAL A 15 -3.39 18.44 -11.38
CA VAL A 15 -4.27 17.64 -10.52
C VAL A 15 -5.56 17.30 -11.27
N LEU A 16 -5.87 16.01 -11.35
CA LEU A 16 -7.15 15.57 -11.91
C LEU A 16 -8.30 15.84 -10.93
N SER A 17 -9.41 16.36 -11.44
CA SER A 17 -10.62 16.54 -10.64
C SER A 17 -11.30 15.20 -10.34
N ARG A 18 -12.21 15.19 -9.36
CA ARG A 18 -13.04 14.00 -9.07
C ARG A 18 -13.81 13.53 -10.30
N GLU A 19 -14.33 14.45 -11.09
CA GLU A 19 -15.06 14.17 -12.34
C GLU A 19 -14.14 13.55 -13.39
N ASP A 20 -12.89 14.02 -13.51
CA ASP A 20 -11.88 13.42 -14.38
C ASP A 20 -11.62 11.96 -13.97
N LEU A 21 -11.40 11.72 -12.66
CA LEU A 21 -11.18 10.37 -12.13
C LEU A 21 -12.38 9.45 -12.36
N ILE A 22 -13.60 9.91 -12.07
CA ILE A 22 -14.84 9.14 -12.31
C ILE A 22 -14.99 8.83 -13.80
N CYS A 23 -14.69 9.78 -14.69
CA CYS A 23 -14.73 9.56 -16.13
C CYS A 23 -13.81 8.40 -16.55
N LEU A 24 -12.53 8.41 -16.10
CA LEU A 24 -11.57 7.35 -16.42
C LEU A 24 -11.97 6.00 -15.80
N LEU A 25 -12.49 5.99 -14.56
CA LEU A 25 -12.97 4.79 -13.87
C LEU A 25 -14.25 4.22 -14.50
N SER A 26 -15.02 5.02 -15.24
CA SER A 26 -16.28 4.63 -15.89
C SER A 26 -16.08 4.01 -17.26
N LEU A 27 -14.89 4.06 -17.82
CA LEU A 27 -14.58 3.36 -19.06
C LEU A 27 -14.76 1.86 -18.90
N ARG A 28 -15.20 1.18 -19.95
CA ARG A 28 -15.15 -0.28 -19.96
C ARG A 28 -13.70 -0.74 -19.86
N PRO A 29 -13.37 -1.68 -18.97
CA PRO A 29 -11.98 -2.12 -18.78
C PRO A 29 -11.31 -2.64 -20.07
N ASP A 30 -12.08 -3.19 -21.00
CA ASP A 30 -11.64 -3.81 -22.25
C ASP A 30 -11.75 -2.89 -23.48
N CYS A 31 -12.01 -1.59 -23.32
CA CYS A 31 -12.12 -0.66 -24.45
C CYS A 31 -10.76 -0.02 -24.83
N PRO A 32 -10.58 0.43 -26.08
CA PRO A 32 -9.34 1.06 -26.53
C PRO A 32 -8.91 2.26 -25.69
N GLU A 33 -9.86 3.02 -25.16
CA GLU A 33 -9.62 4.18 -24.32
C GLU A 33 -8.95 3.78 -22.99
N THR A 34 -9.33 2.65 -22.40
CA THR A 34 -8.69 2.11 -21.18
C THR A 34 -7.24 1.73 -21.44
N TYR A 35 -6.92 1.19 -22.61
CA TYR A 35 -5.53 0.91 -22.97
C TYR A 35 -4.70 2.18 -23.16
N LYS A 36 -5.30 3.29 -23.63
CA LYS A 36 -4.62 4.61 -23.62
C LYS A 36 -4.33 5.07 -22.19
N VAL A 37 -5.26 4.85 -21.24
CA VAL A 37 -5.06 5.15 -19.81
C VAL A 37 -3.90 4.33 -19.25
N PHE A 38 -3.80 3.03 -19.56
CA PHE A 38 -2.67 2.18 -19.15
C PHE A 38 -1.34 2.70 -19.72
N ALA A 39 -1.30 3.00 -21.00
CA ALA A 39 -0.09 3.50 -21.65
C ALA A 39 0.39 4.82 -21.01
N GLU A 40 -0.52 5.74 -20.70
CA GLU A 40 -0.16 7.01 -20.08
C GLU A 40 0.29 6.83 -18.62
N ALA A 41 -0.40 5.99 -17.84
CA ALA A 41 -0.02 5.67 -16.47
C ALA A 41 1.37 5.01 -16.41
N ASN A 42 1.65 4.06 -17.31
CA ASN A 42 2.96 3.42 -17.43
C ASN A 42 4.05 4.45 -17.77
N ARG A 43 3.78 5.33 -18.75
CA ARG A 43 4.69 6.39 -19.15
C ARG A 43 5.05 7.32 -17.98
N ILE A 44 4.03 7.75 -17.19
CA ILE A 44 4.25 8.60 -16.03
C ILE A 44 5.02 7.84 -14.95
N SER A 45 4.66 6.59 -14.64
CA SER A 45 5.39 5.78 -13.67
C SER A 45 6.85 5.61 -14.06
N LYS A 46 7.14 5.32 -15.33
CA LYS A 46 8.53 5.25 -15.85
C LYS A 46 9.26 6.58 -15.74
N LYS A 47 8.59 7.70 -16.06
CA LYS A 47 9.17 9.04 -15.93
C LYS A 47 9.59 9.33 -14.48
N VAL A 48 8.68 9.15 -13.50
CA VAL A 48 8.95 9.53 -12.10
C VAL A 48 9.89 8.56 -11.39
N SER A 49 10.00 7.30 -11.85
CA SER A 49 10.88 6.29 -11.28
C SER A 49 12.20 6.10 -12.05
N ASN A 50 12.46 6.90 -13.09
CA ASN A 50 13.56 6.69 -14.03
C ASN A 50 13.58 5.27 -14.62
N GLY A 51 12.42 4.75 -14.99
CA GLY A 51 12.23 3.42 -15.56
C GLY A 51 12.41 2.26 -14.61
N LYS A 52 12.61 2.50 -13.31
CA LYS A 52 12.94 1.46 -12.34
C LYS A 52 11.73 1.02 -11.53
N ALA A 53 11.62 -0.31 -11.32
CA ALA A 53 10.66 -0.95 -10.42
C ALA A 53 11.35 -1.47 -9.17
N GLU A 54 10.59 -1.57 -8.08
CA GLU A 54 11.04 -2.10 -6.79
C GLU A 54 10.19 -3.30 -6.36
N VAL A 55 10.82 -4.21 -5.64
CA VAL A 55 10.15 -5.31 -4.94
C VAL A 55 10.35 -5.11 -3.45
N HIS A 56 9.26 -4.91 -2.73
CA HIS A 56 9.25 -4.91 -1.28
C HIS A 56 8.88 -6.30 -0.76
N ALA A 57 9.21 -6.58 0.48
CA ALA A 57 8.92 -7.88 1.07
C ALA A 57 8.29 -7.72 2.46
N GLN A 58 7.33 -8.57 2.80
CA GLN A 58 6.57 -8.46 4.04
C GLN A 58 6.49 -9.80 4.78
N PHE A 59 6.64 -9.74 6.11
CA PHE A 59 6.25 -10.81 7.01
C PHE A 59 5.45 -10.28 8.20
N ALA A 60 4.56 -11.11 8.76
CA ALA A 60 3.81 -10.77 9.96
C ALA A 60 4.53 -11.27 11.21
N VAL A 61 4.70 -10.41 12.22
CA VAL A 61 5.25 -10.81 13.53
C VAL A 61 4.27 -11.63 14.36
N ASN A 62 2.97 -11.50 14.05
CA ASN A 62 1.93 -12.28 14.71
C ASN A 62 0.76 -12.63 13.79
N LEU A 63 0.11 -13.73 14.12
CA LEU A 63 -1.20 -14.14 13.64
C LEU A 63 -2.10 -14.26 14.88
N ALA A 64 -3.12 -13.46 14.98
CA ALA A 64 -4.05 -13.54 16.11
C ALA A 64 -5.45 -13.10 15.70
N PRO A 65 -6.51 -13.66 16.34
CA PRO A 65 -7.86 -13.14 16.15
C PRO A 65 -7.94 -11.67 16.53
N CYS A 66 -8.14 -10.81 15.54
CA CYS A 66 -8.17 -9.35 15.67
C CYS A 66 -9.61 -8.84 15.83
N ASN A 67 -9.84 -7.89 16.76
CA ASN A 67 -11.18 -7.34 17.05
C ASN A 67 -11.52 -6.08 16.21
N CYS A 68 -10.72 -5.71 15.22
CA CYS A 68 -11.02 -4.56 14.35
C CYS A 68 -12.21 -4.79 13.40
N GLY A 69 -12.79 -5.99 13.40
CA GLY A 69 -14.03 -6.30 12.70
C GLY A 69 -13.98 -6.19 11.19
N CYS A 70 -12.79 -6.23 10.57
CA CYS A 70 -12.61 -6.14 9.11
C CYS A 70 -13.26 -7.35 8.43
N LEU A 71 -14.39 -7.16 7.76
CA LEU A 71 -15.21 -8.24 7.19
C LEU A 71 -14.49 -9.02 6.07
N PHE A 72 -13.40 -8.46 5.51
CA PHE A 72 -12.60 -9.02 4.42
C PHE A 72 -11.30 -9.70 4.89
N CYS A 73 -10.91 -9.58 6.15
CA CYS A 73 -9.61 -9.98 6.66
C CYS A 73 -9.68 -11.37 7.32
N SER A 74 -8.79 -12.29 6.94
CA SER A 74 -8.74 -13.62 7.56
C SER A 74 -8.38 -13.58 9.05
N PHE A 75 -7.64 -12.56 9.50
CA PHE A 75 -7.29 -12.38 10.91
C PHE A 75 -8.42 -11.84 11.77
N ALA A 76 -9.48 -11.30 11.17
CA ALA A 76 -10.59 -10.74 11.94
C ALA A 76 -11.36 -11.84 12.70
N ARG A 77 -11.49 -11.67 14.02
CA ARG A 77 -12.24 -12.60 14.89
C ARG A 77 -13.67 -12.87 14.37
N VAL A 78 -14.32 -11.86 13.79
CA VAL A 78 -15.67 -11.95 13.24
C VAL A 78 -15.79 -12.96 12.09
N ASN A 79 -14.70 -13.29 11.43
CA ASN A 79 -14.65 -14.22 10.30
C ASN A 79 -14.35 -15.66 10.74
N GLY A 80 -13.66 -15.86 11.88
CA GLY A 80 -13.38 -17.19 12.43
C GLY A 80 -12.44 -18.06 11.58
N VAL A 81 -11.70 -17.48 10.63
CA VAL A 81 -10.74 -18.20 9.76
C VAL A 81 -9.59 -18.73 10.61
N PHE A 82 -9.02 -17.88 11.47
CA PHE A 82 -8.01 -18.26 12.44
C PHE A 82 -8.56 -18.10 13.87
N SER A 83 -8.44 -19.15 14.67
CA SER A 83 -8.90 -19.18 16.07
C SER A 83 -7.77 -19.10 17.08
N THR A 84 -6.53 -19.44 16.67
CA THR A 84 -5.37 -19.55 17.56
C THR A 84 -4.38 -18.43 17.26
N ALA A 85 -3.91 -17.75 18.31
CA ALA A 85 -2.84 -16.78 18.20
C ALA A 85 -1.48 -17.47 18.05
N LYS A 86 -0.65 -16.92 17.18
CA LYS A 86 0.77 -17.27 17.01
C LYS A 86 1.57 -15.99 16.97
N GLU A 87 2.76 -16.02 17.56
CA GLU A 87 3.74 -14.94 17.54
C GLU A 87 5.08 -15.51 17.12
N LEU A 88 5.83 -14.79 16.32
CA LEU A 88 7.21 -15.17 15.98
C LEU A 88 8.12 -14.93 17.18
N SER A 89 9.07 -15.82 17.39
CA SER A 89 10.22 -15.49 18.24
C SER A 89 11.05 -14.36 17.63
N HIS A 90 11.87 -13.70 18.43
CA HIS A 90 12.79 -12.68 17.93
C HIS A 90 13.71 -13.25 16.84
N GLU A 91 14.21 -14.47 17.03
CA GLU A 91 15.07 -15.18 16.08
C GLU A 91 14.34 -15.42 14.74
N GLN A 92 13.12 -15.94 14.78
CA GLN A 92 12.31 -16.14 13.56
C GLN A 92 12.05 -14.85 12.79
N ALA A 93 11.77 -13.74 13.51
CA ALA A 93 11.56 -12.44 12.88
C ALA A 93 12.84 -11.91 12.21
N VAL A 94 13.99 -12.09 12.86
CA VAL A 94 15.31 -11.74 12.30
C VAL A 94 15.62 -12.61 11.08
N ASP A 95 15.31 -13.90 11.11
CA ASP A 95 15.58 -14.82 10.00
C ASP A 95 14.75 -14.46 8.76
N TYR A 96 13.45 -14.17 8.90
CA TYR A 96 12.64 -13.69 7.78
C TYR A 96 13.17 -12.36 7.20
N ALA A 97 13.54 -11.44 8.06
CA ALA A 97 14.07 -10.15 7.61
C ALA A 97 15.40 -10.31 6.85
N ARG A 98 16.31 -11.16 7.35
CA ARG A 98 17.60 -11.49 6.70
C ARG A 98 17.41 -12.25 5.40
N GLN A 99 16.45 -13.16 5.34
CA GLN A 99 16.10 -13.84 4.10
C GLN A 99 15.75 -12.82 3.00
N PHE A 100 14.84 -11.90 3.28
CA PHE A 100 14.43 -10.88 2.32
C PHE A 100 15.57 -9.91 1.95
N GLU A 101 16.40 -9.52 2.93
CA GLU A 101 17.61 -8.74 2.66
C GLU A 101 18.57 -9.50 1.74
N GLY A 102 18.80 -10.78 2.00
CA GLY A 102 19.65 -11.66 1.19
C GLY A 102 19.11 -11.87 -0.23
N GLU A 103 17.80 -11.98 -0.38
CA GLU A 103 17.11 -12.03 -1.68
C GLU A 103 17.14 -10.67 -2.41
N GLY A 104 17.56 -9.60 -1.72
CA GLY A 104 17.71 -8.26 -2.26
C GLY A 104 16.39 -7.50 -2.40
N ALA A 105 15.40 -7.74 -1.54
CA ALA A 105 14.22 -6.90 -1.43
C ALA A 105 14.62 -5.44 -1.15
N ASN A 106 13.94 -4.48 -1.79
CA ASN A 106 14.28 -3.06 -1.66
C ASN A 106 13.82 -2.47 -0.32
N ALA A 107 12.81 -3.05 0.31
CA ALA A 107 12.39 -2.76 1.68
C ALA A 107 11.83 -4.01 2.35
N VAL A 108 12.01 -4.11 3.66
CA VAL A 108 11.47 -5.17 4.52
C VAL A 108 10.36 -4.60 5.39
N PHE A 109 9.17 -5.18 5.31
CA PHE A 109 8.00 -4.77 6.07
C PHE A 109 7.75 -5.74 7.21
N MET A 110 7.67 -5.19 8.42
CA MET A 110 7.21 -5.90 9.60
C MET A 110 5.74 -5.57 9.82
N MET A 111 4.86 -6.57 9.68
CA MET A 111 3.42 -6.42 9.89
C MET A 111 3.01 -6.99 11.24
N SER A 112 2.08 -6.32 11.93
CA SER A 112 1.37 -6.88 13.07
C SER A 112 -0.14 -6.71 12.91
N THR A 113 -0.92 -7.52 13.63
CA THR A 113 -2.34 -7.22 13.80
C THR A 113 -2.50 -5.88 14.53
N ALA A 114 -3.60 -5.16 14.23
CA ALA A 114 -3.80 -3.80 14.75
C ALA A 114 -3.83 -3.70 16.28
N GLN A 115 -4.10 -4.80 16.97
CA GLN A 115 -4.17 -4.87 18.44
C GLN A 115 -2.96 -5.57 19.07
N PHE A 116 -1.93 -5.86 18.29
CA PHE A 116 -0.68 -6.40 18.85
C PHE A 116 -0.04 -5.34 19.77
N PRO A 117 0.46 -5.72 20.97
CA PRO A 117 1.04 -4.76 21.90
C PRO A 117 2.19 -3.99 21.27
N PHE A 118 2.09 -2.67 21.25
CA PHE A 118 3.03 -1.80 20.53
C PHE A 118 4.47 -1.91 21.07
N GLU A 119 4.65 -1.94 22.39
CA GLU A 119 5.98 -2.09 22.99
C GLU A 119 6.60 -3.45 22.63
N ARG A 120 5.79 -4.51 22.57
CA ARG A 120 6.26 -5.83 22.13
C ARG A 120 6.67 -5.83 20.66
N PHE A 121 5.93 -5.10 19.80
CA PHE A 121 6.34 -4.90 18.42
C PHE A 121 7.68 -4.19 18.31
N LEU A 122 7.92 -3.15 19.12
CA LEU A 122 9.19 -2.43 19.15
C LEU A 122 10.37 -3.30 19.64
N GLU A 123 10.14 -4.15 20.64
CA GLU A 123 11.17 -5.11 21.10
C GLU A 123 11.65 -6.02 19.96
N ILE A 124 10.69 -6.64 19.23
CA ILE A 124 10.99 -7.47 18.06
C ILE A 124 11.69 -6.63 16.98
N ALA A 125 11.19 -5.44 16.72
CA ALA A 125 11.73 -4.57 15.68
C ALA A 125 13.18 -4.13 15.95
N MET A 126 13.54 -3.89 17.21
CA MET A 126 14.92 -3.56 17.58
C MET A 126 15.88 -4.72 17.32
N GLU A 127 15.46 -5.97 17.58
CA GLU A 127 16.29 -7.13 17.27
C GLU A 127 16.40 -7.34 15.74
N VAL A 128 15.31 -7.18 15.02
CA VAL A 128 15.33 -7.19 13.54
C VAL A 128 16.27 -6.10 13.00
N ARG A 129 16.19 -4.86 13.51
CA ARG A 129 17.07 -3.76 13.07
C ARG A 129 18.56 -4.07 13.29
N LYS A 130 18.91 -4.67 14.43
CA LYS A 130 20.29 -5.12 14.73
C LYS A 130 20.75 -6.24 13.78
N GLY A 131 19.83 -7.07 13.34
CA GLY A 131 20.10 -8.19 12.44
C GLY A 131 20.29 -7.83 10.98
N LEU A 132 19.88 -6.63 10.55
CA LEU A 132 19.94 -6.14 9.18
C LEU A 132 21.07 -5.14 8.98
N LYS A 133 21.49 -4.96 7.73
CA LYS A 133 22.45 -3.90 7.36
C LYS A 133 21.88 -2.52 7.69
N PRO A 134 22.72 -1.53 8.03
CA PRO A 134 22.25 -0.17 8.36
C PRO A 134 21.42 0.49 7.25
N GLU A 135 21.79 0.25 5.99
CA GLU A 135 21.13 0.81 4.81
C GLU A 135 19.81 0.12 4.44
N THR A 136 19.52 -1.06 4.98
CA THR A 136 18.28 -1.78 4.68
C THR A 136 17.06 -0.99 5.12
N THR A 137 16.16 -0.70 4.19
CA THR A 137 14.93 0.05 4.45
C THR A 137 13.95 -0.82 5.23
N LEU A 138 13.65 -0.44 6.48
CA LEU A 138 12.71 -1.13 7.35
C LEU A 138 11.41 -0.33 7.48
N ILE A 139 10.27 -0.98 7.32
CA ILE A 139 8.94 -0.37 7.28
C ILE A 139 8.02 -1.07 8.27
N ALA A 140 7.23 -0.28 9.02
CA ALA A 140 6.22 -0.82 9.92
C ALA A 140 4.85 -0.89 9.22
N ASN A 141 4.14 -2.01 9.38
CA ASN A 141 2.75 -2.17 9.00
C ASN A 141 1.95 -2.53 10.26
N VAL A 142 1.52 -1.50 10.98
CA VAL A 142 0.88 -1.60 12.30
C VAL A 142 -0.50 -0.95 12.29
N GLY A 143 -1.30 -1.19 13.35
CA GLY A 143 -2.56 -0.48 13.56
C GLY A 143 -2.39 1.02 13.75
N ASP A 144 -3.50 1.73 14.04
CA ASP A 144 -3.48 3.15 14.33
C ASP A 144 -2.54 3.47 15.50
N GLN A 145 -1.74 4.51 15.36
CA GLN A 145 -0.78 4.94 16.37
C GLN A 145 -0.94 6.43 16.68
N SER A 146 -0.55 6.80 17.89
CA SER A 146 -0.40 8.22 18.27
C SER A 146 0.93 8.78 17.75
N LEU A 147 1.05 10.11 17.70
CA LEU A 147 2.30 10.80 17.39
C LEU A 147 3.47 10.30 18.26
N ARG A 148 3.23 10.10 19.57
CA ARG A 148 4.26 9.56 20.49
C ARG A 148 4.77 8.20 20.03
N ASN A 149 3.90 7.29 19.61
CA ASN A 149 4.29 5.97 19.12
C ASN A 149 4.95 6.06 17.73
N ALA A 150 4.48 6.98 16.88
CA ALA A 150 5.11 7.25 15.58
C ALA A 150 6.57 7.73 15.73
N VAL A 151 6.85 8.58 16.72
CA VAL A 151 8.23 9.00 17.06
C VAL A 151 9.07 7.80 17.49
N LYS A 152 8.54 6.92 18.36
CA LYS A 152 9.26 5.70 18.77
C LYS A 152 9.58 4.77 17.58
N LEU A 153 8.68 4.63 16.60
CA LEU A 153 8.97 3.89 15.37
C LEU A 153 10.16 4.50 14.62
N LYS A 154 10.16 5.83 14.49
CA LYS A 154 11.27 6.54 13.84
C LYS A 154 12.61 6.33 14.57
N GLU A 155 12.60 6.41 15.89
CA GLU A 155 13.77 6.17 16.76
C GLU A 155 14.25 4.71 16.69
N ALA A 156 13.34 3.75 16.52
CA ALA A 156 13.64 2.34 16.29
C ALA A 156 14.23 2.01 14.91
N GLY A 157 14.38 3.04 14.03
CA GLY A 157 15.03 2.91 12.72
C GLY A 157 14.11 2.58 11.57
N PHE A 158 12.79 2.73 11.73
CA PHE A 158 11.88 2.64 10.61
C PHE A 158 11.99 3.87 9.70
N ALA A 159 12.09 3.65 8.39
CA ALA A 159 12.08 4.70 7.39
C ALA A 159 10.64 5.23 7.15
N GLY A 160 9.67 4.41 7.38
CA GLY A 160 8.27 4.74 7.16
C GLY A 160 7.30 3.65 7.60
N VAL A 161 6.06 3.84 7.22
CA VAL A 161 4.96 2.92 7.52
C VAL A 161 4.15 2.61 6.25
N TYR A 162 3.49 1.45 6.26
CA TYR A 162 2.32 1.23 5.42
C TYR A 162 1.07 1.49 6.25
N HIS A 163 0.24 2.43 5.81
CA HIS A 163 -1.02 2.71 6.49
C HIS A 163 -2.05 3.24 5.51
N ALA A 164 -3.21 2.58 5.46
CA ALA A 164 -4.27 2.90 4.51
C ALA A 164 -5.57 3.28 5.24
N LEU A 165 -6.20 4.36 4.78
CA LEU A 165 -7.64 4.52 4.94
C LEU A 165 -8.30 3.55 3.96
N ARG A 166 -9.06 2.59 4.46
CA ARG A 166 -9.67 1.56 3.60
C ARG A 166 -11.00 2.03 3.05
N LEU A 167 -11.33 1.55 1.87
CA LEU A 167 -12.67 1.70 1.32
C LEU A 167 -13.71 1.16 2.30
N ARG A 168 -14.74 1.95 2.58
CA ARG A 168 -15.81 1.64 3.52
C ARG A 168 -15.32 1.42 4.96
N GLU A 169 -14.26 2.12 5.37
CA GLU A 169 -13.82 2.17 6.76
C GLU A 169 -14.98 2.63 7.66
N GLY A 170 -15.19 1.98 8.80
CA GLY A 170 -16.34 2.22 9.68
C GLY A 170 -17.65 1.52 9.26
N ILE A 171 -17.73 0.96 8.03
CA ILE A 171 -18.86 0.16 7.53
C ILE A 171 -18.47 -1.33 7.47
N ASP A 172 -17.38 -1.63 6.78
CA ASP A 172 -16.85 -3.00 6.67
C ASP A 172 -15.74 -3.28 7.70
N THR A 173 -15.51 -2.35 8.64
CA THR A 173 -14.59 -2.45 9.78
C THR A 173 -15.17 -1.76 11.02
N HIS A 174 -14.59 -2.01 12.21
CA HIS A 174 -14.93 -1.26 13.44
C HIS A 174 -14.00 -0.05 13.66
N LEU A 175 -13.13 0.26 12.70
CA LEU A 175 -12.22 1.40 12.75
C LEU A 175 -12.90 2.64 12.19
N THR A 176 -12.63 3.81 12.76
CA THR A 176 -13.21 5.06 12.27
C THR A 176 -12.32 5.73 11.22
N VAL A 177 -12.94 6.44 10.29
CA VAL A 177 -12.23 7.23 9.26
C VAL A 177 -11.31 8.28 9.93
N GLU A 178 -11.79 8.92 11.00
CA GLU A 178 -11.07 9.96 11.74
C GLU A 178 -9.79 9.40 12.39
N SER A 179 -9.89 8.22 13.05
CA SER A 179 -8.74 7.54 13.66
C SER A 179 -7.67 7.22 12.61
N ARG A 180 -8.09 6.67 11.47
CA ARG A 180 -7.19 6.35 10.36
C ARG A 180 -6.48 7.57 9.78
N LYS A 181 -7.25 8.63 9.50
CA LYS A 181 -6.69 9.89 9.01
C LYS A 181 -5.71 10.49 10.00
N LYS A 182 -6.11 10.56 11.28
CA LYS A 182 -5.23 11.06 12.34
C LYS A 182 -3.92 10.29 12.39
N SER A 183 -3.97 8.97 12.37
CA SER A 183 -2.77 8.13 12.41
C SER A 183 -1.85 8.37 11.21
N ILE A 184 -2.38 8.51 9.98
CA ILE A 184 -1.60 8.87 8.79
C ILE A 184 -0.83 10.17 9.02
N PHE A 185 -1.48 11.19 9.59
CA PHE A 185 -0.86 12.47 9.83
C PHE A 185 0.14 12.44 10.99
N ASP A 186 -0.15 11.72 12.07
CA ASP A 186 0.79 11.51 13.18
C ASP A 186 2.10 10.84 12.68
N PHE A 187 2.02 9.87 11.76
CA PHE A 187 3.20 9.27 11.15
C PHE A 187 4.03 10.29 10.34
N LYS A 188 3.35 11.11 9.54
CA LYS A 188 4.04 12.14 8.74
C LYS A 188 4.67 13.22 9.65
N GLU A 189 3.99 13.64 10.70
CA GLU A 189 4.51 14.60 11.68
C GLU A 189 5.75 14.07 12.41
N ALA A 190 5.79 12.77 12.70
CA ALA A 190 6.98 12.09 13.24
C ALA A 190 8.14 12.00 12.23
N GLY A 191 7.94 12.39 10.98
CA GLY A 191 8.94 12.31 9.91
C GLY A 191 9.10 10.91 9.32
N LEU A 192 8.07 10.07 9.44
CA LEU A 192 7.98 8.80 8.75
C LEU A 192 7.35 8.99 7.36
N GLU A 193 7.90 8.32 6.36
CA GLU A 193 7.25 8.22 5.06
C GLU A 193 6.03 7.29 5.15
N VAL A 194 4.94 7.63 4.46
CA VAL A 194 3.70 6.83 4.47
C VAL A 194 3.45 6.25 3.10
N GLY A 195 3.52 4.92 2.99
CA GLY A 195 3.02 4.18 1.83
C GLY A 195 1.56 3.78 2.04
N THR A 196 0.78 3.75 0.98
CA THR A 196 -0.65 3.44 1.05
C THR A 196 -1.18 2.81 -0.23
N CYS A 197 -2.42 2.31 -0.20
CA CYS A 197 -3.16 1.82 -1.37
C CYS A 197 -4.64 2.20 -1.30
N VAL A 198 -5.27 2.32 -2.46
CA VAL A 198 -6.73 2.29 -2.60
C VAL A 198 -7.17 0.83 -2.44
N GLU A 199 -7.67 0.47 -1.27
CA GLU A 199 -7.97 -0.92 -0.89
C GLU A 199 -9.08 -1.04 0.17
N PRO A 200 -9.65 -2.23 0.34
CA PRO A 200 -9.65 -3.38 -0.56
C PRO A 200 -10.77 -3.24 -1.61
N VAL A 201 -10.42 -3.20 -2.89
CA VAL A 201 -11.41 -2.95 -3.96
C VAL A 201 -12.25 -4.20 -4.23
N GLY A 202 -13.56 -4.09 -4.11
CA GLY A 202 -14.55 -5.12 -4.43
C GLY A 202 -15.62 -4.63 -5.40
N LEU A 203 -16.50 -5.54 -5.83
CA LEU A 203 -17.59 -5.23 -6.77
C LEU A 203 -18.60 -4.20 -6.23
N GLU A 204 -18.68 -4.05 -4.92
CA GLU A 204 -19.60 -3.13 -4.23
C GLU A 204 -19.15 -1.67 -4.25
N HIS A 205 -17.92 -1.36 -4.64
CA HIS A 205 -17.42 -0.01 -4.62
C HIS A 205 -17.76 0.74 -5.90
N THR A 206 -18.33 1.93 -5.74
CA THR A 206 -18.67 2.83 -6.85
C THR A 206 -17.43 3.58 -7.36
N ASN A 207 -17.48 4.06 -8.60
CA ASN A 207 -16.42 4.93 -9.14
C ASN A 207 -16.26 6.22 -8.34
N ALA A 208 -17.32 6.73 -7.71
CA ALA A 208 -17.27 7.90 -6.85
C ALA A 208 -16.47 7.62 -5.56
N GLU A 209 -16.72 6.49 -4.89
CA GLU A 209 -15.93 6.06 -3.70
C GLU A 209 -14.45 5.86 -4.04
N LEU A 210 -14.16 5.27 -5.20
CA LEU A 210 -12.78 5.10 -5.68
C LEU A 210 -12.10 6.44 -5.97
N ALA A 211 -12.79 7.36 -6.65
CA ALA A 211 -12.26 8.69 -6.95
C ALA A 211 -11.99 9.49 -5.66
N GLU A 212 -12.91 9.47 -4.70
CA GLU A 212 -12.73 10.12 -3.40
C GLU A 212 -11.51 9.57 -2.65
N MET A 213 -11.31 8.25 -2.68
CA MET A 213 -10.15 7.63 -2.04
C MET A 213 -8.84 8.00 -2.74
N ILE A 214 -8.84 8.11 -4.09
CA ILE A 214 -7.68 8.57 -4.85
C ILE A 214 -7.35 10.02 -4.49
N GLU A 215 -8.33 10.92 -4.44
CA GLU A 215 -8.14 12.32 -4.02
C GLU A 215 -7.59 12.42 -2.60
N PHE A 216 -8.18 11.70 -1.65
CA PHE A 216 -7.68 11.67 -0.29
C PHE A 216 -6.23 11.19 -0.24
N THR A 217 -5.91 10.11 -0.97
CA THR A 217 -4.55 9.57 -1.03
C THR A 217 -3.57 10.60 -1.61
N ALA A 218 -3.93 11.28 -2.68
CA ALA A 218 -3.11 12.30 -3.31
C ALA A 218 -2.83 13.49 -2.36
N SER A 219 -3.80 13.84 -1.50
CA SER A 219 -3.74 15.02 -0.63
C SER A 219 -2.59 15.00 0.39
N PHE A 220 -2.10 13.84 0.80
CA PHE A 220 -0.99 13.74 1.75
C PHE A 220 0.34 13.32 1.12
N ASN A 221 0.43 13.28 -0.22
CA ASN A 221 1.66 12.98 -0.98
C ASN A 221 2.41 11.74 -0.43
N PRO A 222 1.85 10.52 -0.56
CA PRO A 222 2.45 9.31 -0.01
C PRO A 222 3.76 8.94 -0.69
N SER A 223 4.55 8.05 -0.09
CA SER A 223 5.78 7.51 -0.68
C SER A 223 5.48 6.68 -1.93
N TYR A 224 4.41 5.94 -1.88
CA TYR A 224 3.77 5.27 -3.02
C TYR A 224 2.26 5.19 -2.78
N SER A 225 1.54 4.99 -3.86
CA SER A 225 0.13 4.64 -3.86
C SER A 225 -0.10 3.43 -4.77
N GLY A 226 -1.30 3.26 -5.27
CA GLY A 226 -1.71 2.15 -6.13
C GLY A 226 -3.05 1.61 -5.66
N ALA A 227 -3.37 0.40 -6.07
CA ALA A 227 -4.61 -0.20 -5.65
C ALA A 227 -4.49 -1.71 -5.45
N ALA A 228 -5.32 -2.25 -4.54
CA ALA A 228 -5.37 -3.67 -4.26
C ALA A 228 -6.81 -4.17 -4.26
N ARG A 229 -7.08 -5.22 -5.05
CA ARG A 229 -8.40 -5.85 -5.00
C ARG A 229 -8.60 -6.65 -3.72
N ARG A 230 -9.85 -6.71 -3.29
CA ARG A 230 -10.24 -7.60 -2.19
C ARG A 230 -10.19 -9.05 -2.67
N ILE A 231 -9.43 -9.86 -1.95
CA ILE A 231 -9.44 -11.31 -2.17
C ILE A 231 -10.72 -11.89 -1.57
N SER A 232 -11.37 -12.77 -2.30
CA SER A 232 -12.54 -13.51 -1.82
C SER A 232 -12.09 -14.69 -0.95
N ILE A 233 -11.76 -14.40 0.32
CA ILE A 233 -11.23 -15.40 1.25
C ILE A 233 -12.38 -16.26 1.77
N PRO A 234 -12.37 -17.60 1.59
CA PRO A 234 -13.36 -18.50 2.17
C PRO A 234 -13.50 -18.28 3.69
N GLY A 235 -14.72 -18.26 4.18
CA GLY A 235 -15.02 -18.01 5.60
C GLY A 235 -15.16 -16.56 6.00
N THR A 236 -14.69 -15.59 5.22
CA THR A 236 -14.92 -14.17 5.53
C THR A 236 -16.37 -13.75 5.22
N LYS A 237 -16.90 -12.78 6.00
CA LYS A 237 -18.30 -12.34 5.92
C LYS A 237 -18.70 -11.84 4.52
N ILE A 238 -17.76 -11.23 3.80
CA ILE A 238 -18.03 -10.63 2.49
C ILE A 238 -17.41 -11.40 1.32
N ALA A 239 -16.92 -12.63 1.54
CA ALA A 239 -16.41 -13.48 0.47
C ALA A 239 -17.42 -13.66 -0.69
N ARG A 240 -18.71 -13.77 -0.36
CA ARG A 240 -19.78 -13.93 -1.35
C ARG A 240 -19.96 -12.75 -2.32
N ARG A 241 -19.41 -11.57 -2.00
CA ARG A 241 -19.44 -10.41 -2.89
C ARG A 241 -18.54 -10.61 -4.11
N GLY A 242 -17.71 -11.66 -4.14
CA GLY A 242 -16.82 -11.97 -5.25
C GLY A 242 -15.63 -11.01 -5.36
N MET A 243 -14.98 -11.02 -6.53
CA MET A 243 -13.78 -10.23 -6.83
C MET A 243 -13.99 -9.47 -8.14
N ILE A 244 -13.41 -8.29 -8.26
CA ILE A 244 -13.24 -7.62 -9.56
C ILE A 244 -12.23 -8.39 -10.41
N SER A 245 -12.31 -8.26 -11.74
CA SER A 245 -11.34 -8.86 -12.65
C SER A 245 -9.96 -8.20 -12.52
N GLU A 246 -8.91 -8.90 -12.94
CA GLU A 246 -7.56 -8.32 -13.00
C GLU A 246 -7.51 -7.12 -13.94
N LEU A 247 -8.22 -7.16 -15.05
CA LEU A 247 -8.29 -6.04 -15.99
C LEU A 247 -8.92 -4.80 -15.36
N ARG A 248 -10.00 -4.98 -14.55
CA ARG A 248 -10.58 -3.88 -13.77
C ARG A 248 -9.61 -3.37 -12.70
N MET A 249 -8.87 -4.26 -12.05
CA MET A 249 -7.85 -3.88 -11.08
C MET A 249 -6.75 -3.05 -11.75
N ALA A 250 -6.25 -3.48 -12.90
CA ALA A 250 -5.26 -2.75 -13.67
C ALA A 250 -5.75 -1.35 -14.08
N GLN A 251 -7.02 -1.21 -14.45
CA GLN A 251 -7.64 0.10 -14.72
C GLN A 251 -7.59 1.00 -13.49
N ILE A 252 -7.94 0.49 -12.31
CA ILE A 252 -7.93 1.28 -11.08
C ILE A 252 -6.49 1.65 -10.69
N VAL A 253 -5.52 0.74 -10.85
CA VAL A 253 -4.08 1.02 -10.66
C VAL A 253 -3.62 2.17 -11.57
N ALA A 254 -4.00 2.12 -12.85
CA ALA A 254 -3.66 3.17 -13.82
C ALA A 254 -4.29 4.52 -13.46
N VAL A 255 -5.59 4.53 -13.14
CA VAL A 255 -6.28 5.77 -12.75
C VAL A 255 -5.73 6.33 -11.45
N THR A 256 -5.39 5.47 -10.48
CA THR A 256 -4.70 5.90 -9.25
C THR A 256 -3.37 6.56 -9.57
N ARG A 257 -2.56 5.99 -10.49
CA ARG A 257 -1.30 6.63 -10.93
C ARG A 257 -1.55 8.02 -11.51
N LEU A 258 -2.54 8.17 -12.38
CA LEU A 258 -2.85 9.45 -13.02
C LEU A 258 -3.37 10.50 -12.03
N GLY A 259 -4.06 10.08 -10.98
CA GLY A 259 -4.56 10.95 -9.91
C GLY A 259 -3.50 11.34 -8.87
N MET A 260 -2.31 10.73 -8.88
CA MET A 260 -1.24 11.07 -7.93
C MET A 260 -0.35 12.20 -8.44
N PRO A 261 0.14 13.08 -7.53
CA PRO A 261 1.23 14.00 -7.85
C PRO A 261 2.44 13.27 -8.43
N GLN A 262 3.17 13.90 -9.35
CA GLN A 262 4.38 13.30 -9.95
C GLN A 262 5.55 13.19 -8.95
N THR A 263 5.43 13.74 -7.75
CA THR A 263 6.33 13.52 -6.61
C THR A 263 6.15 12.15 -5.95
N VAL A 264 5.01 11.48 -6.16
CA VAL A 264 4.75 10.10 -5.72
C VAL A 264 5.43 9.15 -6.71
N ILE A 265 6.51 8.51 -6.29
CA ILE A 265 7.35 7.68 -7.19
C ILE A 265 6.73 6.30 -7.42
N GLY A 266 6.25 5.67 -6.35
CA GLY A 266 5.74 4.30 -6.39
C GLY A 266 4.26 4.22 -6.74
N ASN A 267 3.91 3.20 -7.54
CA ASN A 267 2.54 2.81 -7.84
C ASN A 267 2.44 1.29 -7.75
N CYS A 268 1.56 0.77 -6.90
CA CYS A 268 1.54 -0.63 -6.57
C CYS A 268 0.28 -1.38 -7.01
N THR A 269 0.42 -2.69 -7.10
CA THR A 269 -0.67 -3.65 -6.89
C THR A 269 -0.19 -4.76 -5.97
N HIS A 270 -1.05 -5.22 -5.05
CA HIS A 270 -0.70 -6.27 -4.09
C HIS A 270 -0.76 -7.70 -4.68
N GLU A 271 -1.19 -7.83 -5.91
CA GLU A 271 -1.11 -9.08 -6.66
C GLU A 271 -0.16 -8.86 -7.82
N PRO A 272 1.10 -9.30 -7.70
CA PRO A 272 2.07 -9.19 -8.76
C PRO A 272 1.56 -9.82 -10.05
N CYS A 273 1.45 -9.03 -11.10
CA CYS A 273 1.00 -9.50 -12.40
C CYS A 273 1.47 -8.57 -13.53
N THR A 274 1.70 -9.15 -14.71
CA THR A 274 2.10 -8.44 -15.92
C THR A 274 1.12 -7.32 -16.28
N LEU A 275 -0.17 -7.57 -16.11
CA LEU A 275 -1.21 -6.60 -16.43
C LEU A 275 -1.13 -5.35 -15.53
N GLY A 276 -0.89 -5.54 -14.23
CA GLY A 276 -0.65 -4.44 -13.31
C GLY A 276 0.61 -3.63 -13.65
N ALA A 277 1.70 -4.32 -14.00
CA ALA A 277 2.95 -3.68 -14.41
C ALA A 277 2.78 -2.86 -15.70
N ILE A 278 2.05 -3.37 -16.70
CA ILE A 278 1.72 -2.65 -17.93
C ILE A 278 0.83 -1.42 -17.63
N ALA A 279 -0.08 -1.53 -16.67
CA ALA A 279 -0.94 -0.43 -16.22
C ALA A 279 -0.23 0.60 -15.33
N GLY A 280 1.10 0.49 -15.19
CA GLY A 280 1.94 1.47 -14.50
C GLY A 280 2.27 1.13 -13.05
N ALA A 281 1.98 -0.07 -12.56
CA ALA A 281 2.55 -0.53 -11.30
C ALA A 281 4.06 -0.73 -11.45
N ASN A 282 4.83 -0.16 -10.53
CA ASN A 282 6.28 -0.31 -10.43
C ASN A 282 6.72 -0.76 -9.04
N LEU A 283 5.78 -1.30 -8.25
CA LEU A 283 6.01 -1.85 -6.92
C LEU A 283 5.17 -3.12 -6.74
N PHE A 284 5.86 -4.22 -6.40
CA PHE A 284 5.24 -5.48 -6.01
C PHE A 284 5.73 -5.93 -4.64
N TRP A 285 5.00 -6.89 -4.04
CA TRP A 285 5.34 -7.49 -2.75
C TRP A 285 5.65 -8.98 -2.88
N ALA A 286 6.78 -9.36 -2.26
CA ALA A 286 7.04 -10.71 -1.81
C ALA A 286 6.49 -10.87 -0.38
N GLU A 287 5.96 -12.04 -0.05
CA GLU A 287 5.29 -12.26 1.25
C GLU A 287 5.62 -13.64 1.80
N VAL A 288 5.95 -13.71 3.09
CA VAL A 288 6.11 -14.97 3.83
C VAL A 288 5.40 -14.92 5.18
N GLY A 289 5.13 -16.09 5.74
CA GLY A 289 4.46 -16.23 7.03
C GLY A 289 2.98 -15.87 6.95
N ALA A 290 2.41 -15.40 8.04
CA ALA A 290 0.98 -15.11 8.08
C ALA A 290 0.60 -13.86 7.28
N ASN A 291 -0.51 -13.94 6.53
CA ASN A 291 -1.02 -12.85 5.71
C ASN A 291 -2.54 -12.69 5.87
N PRO A 292 -3.07 -11.47 6.12
CA PRO A 292 -4.50 -11.25 6.31
C PRO A 292 -5.35 -11.48 5.06
N ARG A 293 -4.72 -11.71 3.91
CA ARG A 293 -5.34 -11.98 2.60
C ARG A 293 -5.26 -13.45 2.22
N ASP A 294 -4.84 -14.33 3.15
CA ASP A 294 -4.71 -15.77 2.93
C ASP A 294 -5.49 -16.58 3.98
N ILE A 295 -5.77 -17.84 3.70
CA ILE A 295 -6.31 -18.83 4.64
C ILE A 295 -5.20 -19.73 5.23
N GLU A 296 -4.04 -19.75 4.59
CA GLU A 296 -2.88 -20.49 5.06
C GLU A 296 -2.13 -19.68 6.12
N ALA A 297 -1.58 -20.38 7.12
CA ALA A 297 -0.76 -19.76 8.16
C ALA A 297 0.61 -19.30 7.63
N LYS A 298 0.98 -19.81 6.46
CA LYS A 298 2.18 -19.46 5.71
C LYS A 298 1.78 -19.15 4.26
N THR A 299 1.80 -17.87 3.90
CA THR A 299 1.34 -17.41 2.60
C THR A 299 2.23 -17.90 1.44
N GLU A 300 3.49 -18.23 1.71
CA GLU A 300 4.40 -18.85 0.75
C GLU A 300 3.96 -20.26 0.31
N GLU A 301 3.09 -20.90 1.07
CA GLU A 301 2.44 -22.18 0.71
C GLU A 301 1.15 -21.98 -0.10
N GLY A 302 0.70 -20.73 -0.25
CA GLY A 302 -0.54 -20.33 -0.92
C GLY A 302 -0.32 -19.29 -2.00
N ARG A 303 -0.72 -18.05 -1.72
CA ARG A 303 -0.71 -16.93 -2.68
C ARG A 303 0.51 -16.01 -2.59
N GLY A 304 1.38 -16.20 -1.60
CA GLY A 304 2.56 -15.36 -1.41
C GLY A 304 3.56 -15.52 -2.56
N GLU A 305 4.07 -14.39 -3.03
CA GLU A 305 5.07 -14.36 -4.10
C GLU A 305 6.48 -14.22 -3.54
N THR A 306 7.46 -14.73 -4.27
CA THR A 306 8.88 -14.53 -3.95
C THR A 306 9.42 -13.25 -4.56
N VAL A 307 10.54 -12.73 -4.02
CA VAL A 307 11.25 -11.59 -4.60
C VAL A 307 11.63 -11.85 -6.06
N ASN A 308 12.07 -13.06 -6.37
CA ASN A 308 12.49 -13.43 -7.73
C ASN A 308 11.31 -13.49 -8.70
N ASN A 309 10.16 -14.05 -8.30
CA ASN A 309 8.96 -14.07 -9.15
C ASN A 309 8.47 -12.65 -9.45
N CYS A 310 8.41 -11.78 -8.43
CA CYS A 310 8.06 -10.37 -8.63
C CYS A 310 9.01 -9.67 -9.63
N ARG A 311 10.31 -9.93 -9.54
CA ARG A 311 11.30 -9.39 -10.49
C ARG A 311 11.10 -9.91 -11.90
N SER A 312 10.85 -11.21 -12.05
CA SER A 312 10.59 -11.82 -13.35
C SER A 312 9.38 -11.19 -14.03
N ILE A 313 8.28 -10.96 -13.29
CA ILE A 313 7.08 -10.29 -13.82
C ILE A 313 7.40 -8.87 -14.31
N PHE A 314 8.22 -8.11 -13.55
CA PHE A 314 8.66 -6.79 -14.00
C PHE A 314 9.53 -6.85 -15.26
N GLN A 315 10.46 -7.81 -15.35
CA GLN A 315 11.30 -7.99 -16.54
C GLN A 315 10.47 -8.36 -17.77
N GLU A 316 9.52 -9.29 -17.63
CA GLU A 316 8.57 -9.65 -18.70
C GLU A 316 7.69 -8.46 -19.15
N SER A 317 7.53 -7.46 -18.29
CA SER A 317 6.78 -6.22 -18.56
C SER A 317 7.68 -5.06 -19.02
N ASN A 318 8.94 -5.34 -19.37
CA ASN A 318 9.94 -4.34 -19.79
C ASN A 318 10.18 -3.22 -18.75
N TRP A 319 10.20 -3.57 -17.45
CA TRP A 319 10.68 -2.71 -16.39
C TRP A 319 12.15 -3.03 -16.07
N ASP A 320 12.96 -2.01 -15.91
CA ASP A 320 14.25 -2.16 -15.26
C ASP A 320 14.06 -2.33 -13.75
N LEU A 321 14.91 -3.12 -13.13
CA LEU A 321 14.89 -3.31 -11.68
C LEU A 321 15.78 -2.29 -10.97
N TRP A 322 15.34 -1.83 -9.81
CA TRP A 322 16.19 -1.15 -8.86
C TRP A 322 16.86 -2.18 -7.94
N TYR A 323 18.15 -2.02 -7.70
CA TYR A 323 18.92 -2.82 -6.74
C TYR A 323 19.43 -1.90 -5.64
N GLY A 324 19.16 -2.25 -4.38
CA GLY A 324 19.52 -1.47 -3.21
C GLY A 324 18.30 -1.02 -2.38
N PRO A 325 18.50 -0.19 -1.35
CA PRO A 325 17.44 0.29 -0.48
C PRO A 325 16.35 1.05 -1.24
N SER A 326 15.10 0.97 -0.75
CA SER A 326 13.96 1.60 -1.41
C SER A 326 14.13 3.10 -1.57
N ARG A 327 13.96 3.60 -2.79
CA ARG A 327 13.94 5.04 -3.11
C ARG A 327 12.60 5.68 -2.71
N TYR A 328 11.54 4.88 -2.60
CA TYR A 328 10.22 5.40 -2.26
C TYR A 328 10.16 5.90 -0.82
N TYR A 329 10.95 5.31 0.07
CA TYR A 329 11.06 5.71 1.47
C TYR A 329 12.28 6.59 1.78
N ASN A 330 13.10 6.90 0.76
CA ASN A 330 14.30 7.74 0.87
C ASN A 330 14.24 8.92 -0.12
N ARG A 331 13.09 9.61 -0.18
CA ARG A 331 12.84 10.67 -1.18
C ARG A 331 13.67 11.94 -0.99
N GLY A 332 14.38 12.08 0.13
CA GLY A 332 15.26 13.24 0.38
C GLY A 332 14.51 14.58 0.50
N HIS A 333 13.21 14.56 0.77
CA HIS A 333 12.41 15.77 0.92
C HIS A 333 12.89 16.62 2.09
N LYS A 334 13.22 17.88 1.80
CA LYS A 334 13.48 18.88 2.84
C LYS A 334 12.21 19.07 3.65
N ARG A 335 12.35 19.05 4.97
CA ARG A 335 11.29 19.23 5.97
C ARG A 335 10.34 20.41 5.69
N SER A 336 10.79 21.43 4.96
CA SER A 336 10.05 22.63 4.58
C SER A 336 8.93 22.39 3.56
N GLU A 337 9.08 21.46 2.62
CA GLU A 337 8.08 21.20 1.58
C GLU A 337 6.93 20.31 2.08
N GLN A 338 7.22 19.42 3.03
CA GLN A 338 6.20 18.60 3.68
C GLN A 338 5.29 19.44 4.60
N ASN A 339 5.85 20.46 5.26
CA ASN A 339 5.11 21.34 6.18
C ASN A 339 4.17 22.31 5.44
N ALA A 340 4.49 22.73 4.22
CA ALA A 340 3.63 23.63 3.43
C ALA A 340 2.34 22.93 2.99
N ALA A 341 2.42 21.72 2.43
CA ALA A 341 1.25 20.93 2.05
C ALA A 341 0.37 20.54 3.26
N TRP A 342 1.00 20.39 4.44
CA TRP A 342 0.30 20.12 5.70
C TRP A 342 -0.46 21.35 6.24
N SER A 343 0.15 22.55 6.19
CA SER A 343 -0.51 23.77 6.68
C SER A 343 -1.77 24.09 5.89
N ASP A 344 -1.74 23.92 4.58
CA ASP A 344 -2.88 24.16 3.69
C ASP A 344 -4.02 23.14 3.90
N PHE A 345 -3.69 21.88 4.13
CA PHE A 345 -4.68 20.84 4.41
C PHE A 345 -5.27 20.96 5.82
N SER A 346 -4.46 21.26 6.82
CA SER A 346 -4.91 21.50 8.20
C SER A 346 -5.85 22.71 8.27
N ALA A 347 -5.55 23.78 7.54
CA ALA A 347 -6.42 24.94 7.42
C ALA A 347 -7.75 24.61 6.72
N ALA A 348 -7.71 23.77 5.66
CA ALA A 348 -8.91 23.31 4.96
C ALA A 348 -9.79 22.38 5.80
N LEU A 349 -9.22 21.59 6.71
CA LEU A 349 -9.97 20.77 7.67
C LEU A 349 -10.63 21.62 8.77
N GLN A 350 -9.96 22.68 9.22
CA GLN A 350 -10.51 23.59 10.24
C GLN A 350 -11.62 24.49 9.68
N SER A 351 -11.56 24.87 8.41
CA SER A 351 -12.58 25.69 7.75
C SER A 351 -13.87 24.94 7.40
N ARG A 352 -13.90 23.61 7.51
CA ARG A 352 -15.07 22.74 7.25
C ARG A 352 -15.76 22.25 8.53
N ARG A 353 -15.34 22.75 9.70
CA ARG A 353 -16.05 22.63 10.98
C ARG A 353 -16.83 23.92 11.24
#